data_e7dcbad82a9935c2909d1949d290d59f
#
_entry.id   e7dcbad82a9935c2909d1949d290d59f
#
_cell.length_a   1.000
_cell.length_b   1.000
_cell.length_c   1.000
_cell.angle_alpha   90.00
_cell.angle_beta   90.00
_cell.angle_gamma   90.00
#
_symmetry.space_group_name_H-M   'P 1'
#
loop_
_entity.id
_entity.type
_entity.pdbx_description
1 polymer ?
#
loop_
_entity_poly.entity_id
_entity_poly.type
_entity_poly.pdbx_seq_one_letter_code
_entity_poly.pdbx_strand_id
1 'polypeptide(L)'
;MPGKKEKRLNITTFRFIKCSKSKHFAAWLRAGEREVFYLMKSKKSRKKWLLSLMAVMGIFLAGVYAAACGGEKQAEKLRDLEFTVIGPDETPQELAQIIEEKKNDSFRLTYTSGNDLYIAAGYGKQETGGYSITVPELYLTDNSIIVKTELKGPERSEPTGEEPSYPYIVLRTELLEEPVVFQ
;
A
#
# COMPACT_ATOMS: atom_id res chain seq x y z
N MET A 1 -10.15 9.42 -50.30
CA MET A 1 -8.75 9.23 -49.90
C MET A 1 -8.34 10.40 -49.05
N PRO A 2 -8.05 10.23 -47.80
CA PRO A 2 -7.15 11.14 -47.10
C PRO A 2 -6.11 10.40 -46.27
N GLY A 3 -4.92 11.00 -46.28
CA GLY A 3 -3.66 10.50 -45.86
C GLY A 3 -3.45 10.22 -44.37
N LYS A 4 -2.70 9.20 -44.20
CA LYS A 4 -2.13 8.69 -42.96
C LYS A 4 -1.04 9.63 -42.45
N LYS A 5 -1.26 10.32 -41.32
CA LYS A 5 -0.22 11.12 -40.64
C LYS A 5 0.54 10.22 -39.68
N GLU A 6 1.77 9.87 -40.04
CA GLU A 6 2.77 9.30 -39.13
C GLU A 6 3.17 10.33 -38.07
N LYS A 7 3.02 9.96 -36.79
CA LYS A 7 3.60 10.72 -35.68
C LYS A 7 5.06 10.26 -35.50
N ARG A 8 6.00 11.12 -35.86
CA ARG A 8 7.42 10.97 -35.55
C ARG A 8 7.62 11.14 -34.03
N LEU A 9 8.22 10.10 -33.45
CA LEU A 9 8.74 10.15 -32.09
C LEU A 9 9.99 11.04 -32.05
N ASN A 10 9.95 12.10 -31.30
CA ASN A 10 11.09 12.99 -31.10
C ASN A 10 12.00 12.40 -30.01
N ILE A 11 13.10 11.80 -30.42
CA ILE A 11 14.15 11.33 -29.52
C ILE A 11 14.97 12.56 -29.12
N THR A 12 14.77 13.03 -27.91
CA THR A 12 15.57 14.10 -27.30
C THR A 12 16.97 13.58 -27.00
N THR A 13 17.91 14.00 -27.82
CA THR A 13 19.34 13.75 -27.71
C THR A 13 19.87 14.29 -26.39
N PHE A 14 20.28 13.42 -25.49
CA PHE A 14 21.02 13.79 -24.27
C PHE A 14 22.38 14.36 -24.68
N ARG A 15 22.51 15.66 -24.54
CA ARG A 15 23.76 16.40 -24.80
C ARG A 15 24.72 16.14 -23.64
N PHE A 16 25.74 15.31 -23.89
CA PHE A 16 26.88 15.15 -22.99
C PHE A 16 27.59 16.49 -22.80
N ILE A 17 27.50 17.05 -21.60
CA ILE A 17 28.29 18.21 -21.19
C ILE A 17 29.74 17.73 -20.99
N LYS A 18 30.59 18.08 -21.94
CA LYS A 18 32.02 17.85 -21.91
C LYS A 18 32.64 18.79 -20.87
N CYS A 19 32.78 18.28 -19.62
CA CYS A 19 33.56 19.00 -18.61
C CYS A 19 35.04 18.80 -18.88
N SER A 20 35.64 19.84 -19.44
CA SER A 20 37.07 19.97 -19.75
C SER A 20 37.83 20.38 -18.48
N LYS A 21 38.96 19.71 -18.26
CA LYS A 21 40.08 20.07 -17.41
C LYS A 21 40.01 19.72 -15.91
N SER A 22 40.55 18.55 -15.58
CA SER A 22 41.45 18.46 -14.45
C SER A 22 42.50 17.37 -14.71
N LYS A 23 43.70 17.76 -15.07
CA LYS A 23 44.89 16.88 -15.21
C LYS A 23 45.26 16.20 -13.89
N HIS A 24 44.71 16.65 -12.78
CA HIS A 24 44.90 16.07 -11.44
C HIS A 24 44.10 14.80 -11.18
N PHE A 25 42.94 14.63 -11.79
CA PHE A 25 42.11 13.43 -11.59
C PHE A 25 42.73 12.19 -12.25
N ALA A 26 43.34 12.35 -13.44
CA ALA A 26 44.03 11.26 -14.13
C ALA A 26 45.36 10.83 -13.47
N ALA A 27 45.98 11.71 -12.69
CA ALA A 27 47.16 11.37 -11.91
C ALA A 27 46.82 10.59 -10.64
N TRP A 28 45.68 10.88 -10.01
CA TRP A 28 45.18 10.18 -8.82
C TRP A 28 44.73 8.73 -9.16
N LEU A 29 44.08 8.52 -10.29
CA LEU A 29 43.69 7.18 -10.75
C LEU A 29 44.91 6.29 -11.08
N ARG A 30 45.98 6.86 -11.65
CA ARG A 30 47.23 6.13 -11.94
C ARG A 30 48.04 5.78 -10.71
N ALA A 31 47.93 6.55 -9.62
CA ALA A 31 48.56 6.23 -8.34
C ALA A 31 47.85 5.05 -7.64
N GLY A 32 46.52 5.01 -7.71
CA GLY A 32 45.71 3.90 -7.14
C GLY A 32 45.93 2.54 -7.82
N GLU A 33 46.17 2.51 -9.13
CA GLU A 33 46.41 1.24 -9.86
C GLU A 33 47.77 0.58 -9.48
N ARG A 34 48.76 1.35 -9.13
CA ARG A 34 50.10 0.79 -8.74
C ARG A 34 50.07 0.17 -7.35
N GLU A 35 49.36 0.74 -6.42
CA GLU A 35 49.21 0.19 -5.06
C GLU A 35 48.39 -1.12 -5.06
N VAL A 36 47.31 -1.21 -5.84
CA VAL A 36 46.48 -2.41 -5.94
C VAL A 36 47.26 -3.59 -6.57
N PHE A 37 48.17 -3.30 -7.55
CA PHE A 37 48.94 -4.36 -8.22
C PHE A 37 50.01 -4.97 -7.31
N TYR A 38 50.57 -4.21 -6.37
CA TYR A 38 51.56 -4.69 -5.40
C TYR A 38 50.98 -5.62 -4.34
N LEU A 39 49.73 -5.40 -3.94
CA LEU A 39 49.04 -6.21 -2.96
C LEU A 39 48.59 -7.59 -3.51
N MET A 40 48.52 -7.74 -4.83
CA MET A 40 48.06 -9.01 -5.46
C MET A 40 49.16 -10.06 -5.61
N LYS A 41 50.44 -9.75 -5.34
CA LYS A 41 51.58 -10.66 -5.61
C LYS A 41 51.89 -11.67 -4.48
N SER A 42 51.26 -11.57 -3.30
CA SER A 42 51.47 -12.52 -2.19
C SER A 42 50.28 -13.47 -2.03
N LYS A 43 50.49 -14.77 -2.28
CA LYS A 43 49.48 -15.82 -2.10
C LYS A 43 48.91 -15.91 -0.67
N LYS A 44 49.64 -15.41 0.32
CA LYS A 44 49.25 -15.41 1.75
C LYS A 44 48.34 -14.22 2.10
N SER A 45 48.37 -13.15 1.31
CA SER A 45 47.55 -11.95 1.47
C SER A 45 46.15 -12.09 0.91
N ARG A 46 45.94 -12.92 -0.12
CA ARG A 46 44.63 -13.08 -0.79
C ARG A 46 43.55 -13.62 0.14
N LYS A 47 43.88 -14.56 1.02
CA LYS A 47 42.90 -15.09 1.98
C LYS A 47 42.45 -14.04 3.02
N LYS A 48 43.37 -13.19 3.48
CA LYS A 48 43.04 -12.11 4.43
C LYS A 48 42.24 -10.99 3.74
N TRP A 49 42.55 -10.70 2.49
CA TRP A 49 41.84 -9.68 1.70
C TRP A 49 40.42 -10.15 1.31
N LEU A 50 40.23 -11.40 0.93
CA LEU A 50 38.92 -12.00 0.68
C LEU A 50 38.05 -12.04 1.94
N LEU A 51 38.64 -12.36 3.10
CA LEU A 51 37.94 -12.32 4.39
C LEU A 51 37.52 -10.90 4.79
N SER A 52 38.37 -9.89 4.48
CA SER A 52 38.05 -8.49 4.71
C SER A 52 36.93 -7.99 3.80
N LEU A 53 36.94 -8.36 2.51
CA LEU A 53 35.84 -8.05 1.58
C LEU A 53 34.51 -8.69 1.97
N MET A 54 34.55 -9.94 2.41
CA MET A 54 33.34 -10.63 2.90
C MET A 54 32.80 -9.97 4.17
N ALA A 55 33.66 -9.50 5.07
CA ALA A 55 33.25 -8.76 6.27
C ALA A 55 32.64 -7.40 5.92
N VAL A 56 33.21 -6.65 4.99
CA VAL A 56 32.66 -5.35 4.54
C VAL A 56 31.35 -5.54 3.79
N MET A 57 31.23 -6.55 2.92
CA MET A 57 29.95 -6.89 2.26
C MET A 57 28.89 -7.35 3.27
N GLY A 58 29.27 -8.10 4.30
CA GLY A 58 28.35 -8.51 5.37
C GLY A 58 27.79 -7.31 6.16
N ILE A 59 28.64 -6.32 6.46
CA ILE A 59 28.22 -5.08 7.15
C ILE A 59 27.29 -4.24 6.22
N PHE A 60 27.60 -4.17 4.92
CA PHE A 60 26.75 -3.46 3.96
C PHE A 60 25.37 -4.13 3.80
N LEU A 61 25.31 -5.46 3.71
CA LEU A 61 24.06 -6.21 3.68
C LEU A 61 23.25 -6.07 4.97
N ALA A 62 23.91 -6.12 6.14
CA ALA A 62 23.25 -5.89 7.42
C ALA A 62 22.70 -4.44 7.55
N GLY A 63 23.41 -3.43 7.01
CA GLY A 63 22.95 -2.05 6.99
C GLY A 63 21.72 -1.83 6.10
N VAL A 64 21.61 -2.53 4.97
CA VAL A 64 20.44 -2.45 4.08
C VAL A 64 19.22 -3.13 4.71
N TYR A 65 19.40 -4.23 5.43
CA TYR A 65 18.30 -4.89 6.14
C TYR A 65 17.75 -4.05 7.31
N ALA A 66 18.59 -3.30 8.02
CA ALA A 66 18.15 -2.43 9.11
C ALA A 66 17.36 -1.20 8.63
N ALA A 67 17.59 -0.73 7.39
CA ALA A 67 16.85 0.40 6.81
C ALA A 67 15.48 0.01 6.25
N ALA A 68 15.19 -1.28 6.08
CA ALA A 68 13.91 -1.78 5.57
C ALA A 68 12.84 -1.95 6.66
N CYS A 69 13.18 -1.86 7.94
CA CYS A 69 12.22 -1.70 9.04
C CYS A 69 11.89 -0.22 9.23
N GLY A 70 11.35 0.43 8.19
CA GLY A 70 10.58 1.67 8.34
C GLY A 70 9.36 1.32 9.16
N GLY A 71 9.35 1.67 10.47
CA GLY A 71 8.14 1.60 11.26
C GLY A 71 7.05 2.36 10.51
N GLU A 72 5.94 1.71 10.20
CA GLU A 72 4.72 2.39 9.77
C GLU A 72 4.45 3.44 10.85
N LYS A 73 4.63 4.70 10.48
CA LYS A 73 4.12 5.80 11.31
C LYS A 73 2.62 5.58 11.31
N GLN A 74 2.09 5.13 12.42
CA GLN A 74 0.65 5.06 12.64
C GLN A 74 0.13 6.47 12.38
N ALA A 75 -0.73 6.62 11.37
CA ALA A 75 -1.29 7.92 11.01
C ALA A 75 -1.99 8.50 12.24
N GLU A 76 -1.66 9.74 12.61
CA GLU A 76 -2.23 10.38 13.79
C GLU A 76 -3.71 10.65 13.55
N LYS A 77 -4.56 10.23 14.50
CA LYS A 77 -6.00 10.49 14.46
C LYS A 77 -6.25 11.99 14.66
N LEU A 78 -6.85 12.62 13.64
CA LEU A 78 -7.21 14.04 13.70
C LEU A 78 -8.57 14.25 14.39
N ARG A 79 -9.59 13.50 13.94
CA ARG A 79 -10.94 13.57 14.53
C ARG A 79 -11.75 12.32 14.24
N ASP A 80 -12.73 12.04 15.06
CA ASP A 80 -13.77 11.08 14.77
C ASP A 80 -14.70 11.63 13.67
N LEU A 81 -15.16 10.76 12.78
CA LEU A 81 -16.16 11.09 11.78
C LEU A 81 -17.53 10.64 12.26
N GLU A 82 -18.50 11.54 12.16
CA GLU A 82 -19.89 11.18 12.36
C GLU A 82 -20.40 10.35 11.18
N PHE A 83 -21.12 9.30 11.48
CA PHE A 83 -21.71 8.44 10.46
C PHE A 83 -23.10 7.98 10.86
N THR A 84 -23.88 7.60 9.86
CA THR A 84 -25.19 6.96 10.02
C THR A 84 -25.13 5.60 9.36
N VAL A 85 -25.58 4.57 10.07
CA VAL A 85 -25.83 3.26 9.45
C VAL A 85 -27.15 3.35 8.71
N ILE A 86 -27.12 3.07 7.41
CA ILE A 86 -28.32 3.14 6.56
C ILE A 86 -28.78 1.76 6.15
N GLY A 87 -30.10 1.65 6.01
CA GLY A 87 -30.74 0.43 5.54
C GLY A 87 -30.75 0.29 4.01
N PRO A 88 -31.25 -0.86 3.50
CA PRO A 88 -31.35 -1.10 2.05
C PRO A 88 -32.17 -0.03 1.32
N ASP A 89 -33.23 0.47 1.93
CA ASP A 89 -34.14 1.46 1.33
C ASP A 89 -33.51 2.86 1.15
N GLU A 90 -32.51 3.20 1.99
CA GLU A 90 -31.78 4.46 1.93
C GLU A 90 -30.47 4.35 1.13
N THR A 91 -30.08 3.13 0.75
CA THR A 91 -28.86 2.87 0.00
C THR A 91 -29.05 3.28 -1.47
N PRO A 92 -28.12 4.07 -2.07
CA PRO A 92 -28.18 4.38 -3.50
C PRO A 92 -28.33 3.13 -4.35
N GLN A 93 -29.20 3.19 -5.37
CA GLN A 93 -29.58 2.02 -6.16
C GLN A 93 -28.38 1.33 -6.81
N GLU A 94 -27.42 2.10 -7.31
CA GLU A 94 -26.20 1.57 -7.94
C GLU A 94 -25.35 0.82 -6.93
N LEU A 95 -25.19 1.37 -5.72
CA LEU A 95 -24.46 0.71 -4.64
C LEU A 95 -25.18 -0.58 -4.19
N ALA A 96 -26.51 -0.55 -4.07
CA ALA A 96 -27.29 -1.71 -3.71
C ALA A 96 -27.12 -2.86 -4.72
N GLN A 97 -27.11 -2.57 -6.02
CA GLN A 97 -26.86 -3.57 -7.06
C GLN A 97 -25.47 -4.21 -6.93
N ILE A 98 -24.42 -3.41 -6.68
CA ILE A 98 -23.06 -3.92 -6.49
C ILE A 98 -22.98 -4.80 -5.24
N ILE A 99 -23.65 -4.42 -4.16
CA ILE A 99 -23.73 -5.22 -2.94
C ILE A 99 -24.38 -6.57 -3.21
N GLU A 100 -25.51 -6.59 -3.91
CA GLU A 100 -26.23 -7.84 -4.27
C GLU A 100 -25.36 -8.79 -5.11
N GLU A 101 -24.58 -8.26 -6.05
CA GLU A 101 -23.66 -9.05 -6.86
C GLU A 101 -22.50 -9.65 -6.04
N LYS A 102 -22.05 -8.94 -5.00
CA LYS A 102 -20.87 -9.29 -4.22
C LYS A 102 -21.14 -9.97 -2.88
N LYS A 103 -22.38 -10.01 -2.43
CA LYS A 103 -22.75 -10.45 -1.06
C LYS A 103 -22.31 -11.88 -0.71
N ASN A 104 -22.08 -12.74 -1.71
CA ASN A 104 -21.59 -14.10 -1.47
C ASN A 104 -20.15 -14.13 -0.94
N ASP A 105 -19.34 -13.16 -1.32
CA ASP A 105 -17.95 -13.01 -0.92
C ASP A 105 -17.78 -11.84 0.04
N SER A 106 -16.67 -11.80 0.78
CA SER A 106 -16.34 -10.63 1.57
C SER A 106 -15.97 -9.47 0.65
N PHE A 107 -16.49 -8.27 0.93
CA PHE A 107 -16.20 -7.09 0.14
C PHE A 107 -15.99 -5.85 0.98
N ARG A 108 -15.30 -4.88 0.39
CA ARG A 108 -15.10 -3.52 0.90
C ARG A 108 -15.30 -2.57 -0.26
N LEU A 109 -16.25 -1.64 -0.13
CA LEU A 109 -16.65 -0.72 -1.21
C LEU A 109 -16.75 0.69 -0.65
N THR A 110 -16.42 1.66 -1.48
CA THR A 110 -16.74 3.06 -1.28
C THR A 110 -17.52 3.58 -2.48
N TYR A 111 -18.51 4.42 -2.21
CA TYR A 111 -19.35 5.03 -3.23
C TYR A 111 -19.65 6.47 -2.85
N THR A 112 -19.65 7.38 -3.80
CA THR A 112 -19.95 8.78 -3.56
C THR A 112 -21.20 9.20 -4.32
N SER A 113 -22.10 9.90 -3.64
CA SER A 113 -23.29 10.48 -4.27
C SER A 113 -23.61 11.83 -3.64
N GLY A 114 -23.61 12.87 -4.45
CA GLY A 114 -23.78 14.24 -3.96
C GLY A 114 -22.64 14.64 -3.02
N ASN A 115 -22.98 15.00 -1.81
CA ASN A 115 -22.03 15.41 -0.75
C ASN A 115 -21.79 14.29 0.29
N ASP A 116 -22.27 13.07 0.01
CA ASP A 116 -22.15 11.95 0.93
C ASP A 116 -21.16 10.91 0.42
N LEU A 117 -20.37 10.38 1.34
CA LEU A 117 -19.54 9.21 1.16
C LEU A 117 -20.24 8.00 1.79
N TYR A 118 -20.41 6.96 0.99
CA TYR A 118 -20.94 5.67 1.44
C TYR A 118 -19.79 4.67 1.55
N ILE A 119 -19.72 4.02 2.69
CA ILE A 119 -18.71 2.99 3.00
C ILE A 119 -19.46 1.70 3.28
N ALA A 120 -19.27 0.69 2.44
CA ALA A 120 -19.93 -0.60 2.58
C ALA A 120 -18.94 -1.72 2.87
N ALA A 121 -19.26 -2.54 3.87
CA ALA A 121 -18.47 -3.69 4.27
C ALA A 121 -19.36 -4.93 4.39
N GLY A 122 -19.02 -6.00 3.67
CA GLY A 122 -19.68 -7.29 3.72
C GLY A 122 -18.70 -8.40 4.08
N TYR A 123 -19.21 -9.39 4.79
CA TYR A 123 -18.42 -10.52 5.30
C TYR A 123 -18.69 -11.84 4.57
N GLY A 124 -19.43 -11.76 3.44
CA GLY A 124 -19.77 -12.93 2.66
C GLY A 124 -20.80 -13.82 3.30
N LYS A 125 -21.00 -14.98 2.69
CA LYS A 125 -21.95 -15.99 3.16
C LYS A 125 -21.52 -16.56 4.51
N GLN A 126 -22.44 -16.55 5.47
CA GLN A 126 -22.34 -17.24 6.75
C GLN A 126 -23.31 -18.44 6.75
N GLU A 127 -22.97 -19.50 7.45
CA GLU A 127 -23.77 -20.75 7.46
C GLU A 127 -25.09 -20.61 8.20
N THR A 128 -25.17 -19.67 9.13
CA THR A 128 -26.35 -19.44 9.97
C THR A 128 -26.74 -17.95 10.00
N GLY A 129 -27.90 -17.65 10.53
CA GLY A 129 -28.32 -16.29 10.88
C GLY A 129 -27.72 -15.82 12.22
N GLY A 130 -28.14 -14.62 12.68
CA GLY A 130 -27.75 -14.06 13.98
C GLY A 130 -26.43 -13.32 14.02
N TYR A 131 -25.78 -13.11 12.90
CA TYR A 131 -24.57 -12.28 12.81
C TYR A 131 -24.92 -10.79 12.83
N SER A 132 -24.12 -10.01 13.54
CA SER A 132 -24.20 -8.54 13.57
C SER A 132 -22.86 -7.92 13.23
N ILE A 133 -22.87 -6.68 12.72
CA ILE A 133 -21.65 -5.94 12.40
C ILE A 133 -21.60 -4.70 13.28
N THR A 134 -20.47 -4.49 13.92
CA THR A 134 -20.19 -3.27 14.70
C THR A 134 -19.12 -2.44 14.02
N VAL A 135 -19.17 -1.13 14.25
CA VAL A 135 -18.18 -0.16 13.75
C VAL A 135 -17.51 0.48 14.96
N PRO A 136 -16.44 -0.13 15.50
CA PRO A 136 -15.76 0.42 16.66
C PRO A 136 -15.13 1.78 16.39
N GLU A 137 -14.62 2.00 15.17
CA GLU A 137 -13.88 3.20 14.85
C GLU A 137 -14.15 3.65 13.41
N LEU A 138 -14.43 4.94 13.26
CA LEU A 138 -14.41 5.67 12.00
C LEU A 138 -13.82 7.05 12.26
N TYR A 139 -12.63 7.31 11.71
CA TYR A 139 -11.91 8.56 11.97
C TYR A 139 -11.07 9.02 10.81
N LEU A 140 -10.79 10.33 10.79
CA LEU A 140 -9.90 10.98 9.84
C LEU A 140 -8.48 11.04 10.39
N THR A 141 -7.52 10.79 9.50
CA THR A 141 -6.09 11.04 9.73
C THR A 141 -5.61 12.13 8.77
N ASP A 142 -4.33 12.43 8.77
CA ASP A 142 -3.68 13.39 7.88
C ASP A 142 -3.73 12.99 6.39
N ASN A 143 -4.00 11.72 6.08
CA ASN A 143 -3.92 11.19 4.71
C ASN A 143 -4.96 10.13 4.37
N SER A 144 -5.87 9.79 5.28
CA SER A 144 -6.86 8.73 5.05
C SER A 144 -8.03 8.76 6.04
N ILE A 145 -9.13 8.16 5.65
CA ILE A 145 -10.27 7.84 6.51
C ILE A 145 -10.08 6.38 6.95
N ILE A 146 -9.96 6.15 8.24
CA ILE A 146 -9.84 4.79 8.79
C ILE A 146 -11.21 4.31 9.22
N VAL A 147 -11.62 3.15 8.70
CA VAL A 147 -12.84 2.46 9.13
C VAL A 147 -12.49 1.08 9.64
N LYS A 148 -12.96 0.77 10.84
CA LYS A 148 -12.85 -0.54 11.45
C LYS A 148 -14.22 -1.14 11.62
N THR A 149 -14.40 -2.36 11.13
CA THR A 149 -15.65 -3.11 11.26
C THR A 149 -15.36 -4.49 11.84
N GLU A 150 -16.26 -4.97 12.70
CA GLU A 150 -16.11 -6.27 13.34
C GLU A 150 -17.41 -7.06 13.15
N LEU A 151 -17.27 -8.29 12.65
CA LEU A 151 -18.37 -9.25 12.60
C LEU A 151 -18.49 -9.95 13.95
N LYS A 152 -19.69 -9.90 14.53
CA LYS A 152 -20.03 -10.64 15.75
C LYS A 152 -20.96 -11.78 15.39
N GLY A 153 -20.56 -12.99 15.73
CA GLY A 153 -21.44 -14.15 15.58
C GLY A 153 -22.53 -14.19 16.65
N PRO A 154 -23.53 -15.05 16.44
CA PRO A 154 -24.61 -15.24 17.41
C PRO A 154 -24.10 -15.74 18.75
N GLU A 155 -24.75 -15.32 19.84
CA GLU A 155 -24.45 -15.85 21.15
C GLU A 155 -24.91 -17.31 21.26
N ARG A 156 -24.20 -18.12 22.05
CA ARG A 156 -24.50 -19.57 22.19
C ARG A 156 -25.90 -19.87 22.69
N SER A 157 -26.57 -18.92 23.30
CA SER A 157 -27.93 -19.04 23.83
C SER A 157 -29.00 -18.56 22.87
N GLU A 158 -28.64 -17.92 21.75
CA GLU A 158 -29.58 -17.43 20.77
C GLU A 158 -29.98 -18.52 19.80
N PRO A 159 -31.28 -18.69 19.50
CA PRO A 159 -31.72 -19.60 18.45
C PRO A 159 -31.27 -19.02 17.11
N THR A 160 -30.26 -19.63 16.50
CA THR A 160 -29.82 -19.29 15.15
C THR A 160 -30.66 -20.04 14.13
N GLY A 161 -31.13 -19.33 13.12
CA GLY A 161 -31.76 -20.01 11.96
C GLY A 161 -30.74 -20.89 11.25
N GLU A 162 -31.15 -22.01 10.71
CA GLU A 162 -30.30 -22.89 9.89
C GLU A 162 -30.07 -22.33 8.46
N GLU A 163 -30.69 -21.20 8.13
CA GLU A 163 -30.56 -20.58 6.82
C GLU A 163 -29.27 -19.73 6.74
N PRO A 164 -28.56 -19.75 5.60
CA PRO A 164 -27.41 -18.90 5.37
C PRO A 164 -27.77 -17.43 5.44
N SER A 165 -26.85 -16.61 5.98
CA SER A 165 -26.97 -15.15 6.00
C SER A 165 -25.82 -14.48 5.26
N TYR A 166 -26.02 -13.22 4.89
CA TYR A 166 -25.05 -12.41 4.12
C TYR A 166 -24.89 -11.05 4.83
N PRO A 167 -24.21 -11.03 5.98
CA PRO A 167 -24.10 -9.81 6.76
C PRO A 167 -23.27 -8.75 6.03
N TYR A 168 -23.86 -7.57 5.88
CA TYR A 168 -23.16 -6.36 5.40
C TYR A 168 -23.68 -5.13 6.14
N ILE A 169 -22.90 -4.06 6.11
CA ILE A 169 -23.25 -2.77 6.68
C ILE A 169 -22.94 -1.67 5.66
N VAL A 170 -23.78 -0.64 5.62
CA VAL A 170 -23.55 0.55 4.82
C VAL A 170 -23.56 1.76 5.76
N LEU A 171 -22.47 2.51 5.72
CA LEU A 171 -22.28 3.74 6.48
C LEU A 171 -22.38 4.93 5.54
N ARG A 172 -23.07 5.98 5.95
CA ARG A 172 -23.09 7.26 5.27
C ARG A 172 -22.37 8.29 6.15
N THR A 173 -21.43 9.01 5.60
CA THR A 173 -20.68 10.08 6.24
C THR A 173 -20.48 11.24 5.28
N GLU A 174 -19.92 12.35 5.74
CA GLU A 174 -19.55 13.46 4.88
C GLU A 174 -18.54 13.06 3.81
N LEU A 175 -18.63 13.65 2.63
CA LEU A 175 -17.66 13.44 1.55
C LEU A 175 -16.36 14.17 1.89
N LEU A 176 -15.26 13.43 1.93
CA LEU A 176 -13.90 13.92 2.11
C LEU A 176 -13.04 13.47 0.93
N GLU A 177 -11.93 14.15 0.69
CA GLU A 177 -11.00 13.83 -0.41
C GLU A 177 -10.07 12.68 -0.07
N GLU A 178 -9.92 12.37 1.22
CA GLU A 178 -9.01 11.34 1.71
C GLU A 178 -9.51 9.94 1.36
N PRO A 179 -8.61 9.03 0.97
CA PRO A 179 -8.96 7.65 0.66
C PRO A 179 -9.39 6.88 1.91
N VAL A 180 -10.35 5.95 1.74
CA VAL A 180 -10.82 5.06 2.82
C VAL A 180 -9.91 3.84 2.94
N VAL A 181 -9.46 3.59 4.15
CA VAL A 181 -8.64 2.43 4.54
C VAL A 181 -9.44 1.57 5.51
N PHE A 182 -9.67 0.32 5.15
CA PHE A 182 -10.36 -0.67 5.99
C PHE A 182 -9.35 -1.44 6.86
N GLN A 183 -9.68 -1.58 8.16
CA GLN A 183 -8.90 -2.34 9.15
C GLN A 183 -9.70 -3.49 9.75
#